data_d4b97f717771a181a457bb7b99e9eb02
#
_entry.id   d4b97f717771a181a457bb7b99e9eb02
#
_cell.length_a   1.000
_cell.length_b   1.000
_cell.length_c   1.000
_cell.angle_alpha   90.00
_cell.angle_beta   90.00
_cell.angle_gamma   90.00
#
_symmetry.space_group_name_H-M   'P 1'
#
loop_
_entity.id
_entity.type
_entity.pdbx_description
1 polymer ?
#
loop_
_entity_poly.entity_id
_entity_poly.type
_entity_poly.pdbx_seq_one_letter_code
_entity_poly.pdbx_strand_id
1 'polypeptide(L)'
;MGRVIDVPEELAASQSRYNGAAGRAFVAGLPDLAARCLERWGLRPDGPSMHGMCALVLPVVREADGRPAALKLQAVDEETAGEPVALRAWAGAGAVELLDHDPESGALLLERLDERRPLSGGTDVREAVGVLGGVLARLVAVPAPEGLRTLGGVVERMLAAAPETVALLADATDRRLLADCAAAVREVAGEPGDRLLHWDLHYDNILAGRAEAGRAGEWIALDPKPLAGDPGFELFPALDNLFDADEVVWRFDALTEALGLDHDRERARAWTLGRVLQHGLWAAEDGEGRLPPDHAEIARRLLGR
;
A
#
# COMPACT_ATOMS: atom_id res chain seq x y z
N MET A 1 6.22 0.46 36.88
CA MET A 1 5.27 1.47 36.38
C MET A 1 5.25 1.32 34.86
N GLY A 2 4.18 0.71 34.29
CA GLY A 2 4.06 0.51 32.85
C GLY A 2 4.06 1.87 32.14
N ARG A 3 4.88 1.99 31.11
CA ARG A 3 4.90 3.19 30.27
C ARG A 3 3.53 3.26 29.58
N VAL A 4 2.80 4.35 29.76
CA VAL A 4 1.52 4.57 29.08
C VAL A 4 1.82 4.59 27.58
N ILE A 5 1.15 3.74 26.83
CA ILE A 5 1.21 3.75 25.35
C ILE A 5 0.44 4.96 24.88
N ASP A 6 1.14 5.87 24.24
CA ASP A 6 0.54 7.06 23.65
C ASP A 6 -0.02 6.72 22.26
N VAL A 7 -1.29 7.02 22.03
CA VAL A 7 -1.93 6.84 20.72
C VAL A 7 -2.00 8.21 20.06
N PRO A 8 -1.33 8.42 18.92
CA PRO A 8 -1.33 9.70 18.23
C PRO A 8 -2.75 10.20 17.89
N GLU A 9 -2.99 11.50 18.09
CA GLU A 9 -4.30 12.12 17.83
C GLU A 9 -4.69 12.01 16.34
N GLU A 10 -3.73 12.06 15.44
CA GLU A 10 -3.92 11.92 14.00
C GLU A 10 -4.46 10.53 13.64
N LEU A 11 -3.95 9.47 14.28
CA LEU A 11 -4.49 8.12 14.11
C LEU A 11 -5.93 8.04 14.63
N ALA A 12 -6.21 8.63 15.77
CA ALA A 12 -7.57 8.64 16.35
C ALA A 12 -8.56 9.39 15.44
N ALA A 13 -8.13 10.51 14.88
CA ALA A 13 -8.94 11.30 13.93
C ALA A 13 -9.19 10.52 12.62
N SER A 14 -8.15 9.90 12.03
CA SER A 14 -8.24 9.08 10.83
C SER A 14 -9.21 7.91 11.04
N GLN A 15 -9.01 7.13 12.10
CA GLN A 15 -9.87 6.00 12.43
C GLN A 15 -11.33 6.40 12.68
N SER A 16 -11.55 7.54 13.34
CA SER A 16 -12.91 8.05 13.56
C SER A 16 -13.58 8.47 12.25
N ARG A 17 -12.82 9.07 11.32
CA ARG A 17 -13.31 9.55 10.02
C ARG A 17 -13.68 8.39 9.10
N TYR A 18 -12.79 7.41 8.92
CA TYR A 18 -12.94 6.35 7.93
C TYR A 18 -13.71 5.13 8.46
N ASN A 19 -13.57 4.82 9.76
CA ASN A 19 -14.14 3.62 10.36
C ASN A 19 -15.22 3.93 11.43
N GLY A 20 -15.57 5.18 11.65
CA GLY A 20 -16.66 5.59 12.52
C GLY A 20 -16.59 5.01 13.93
N ALA A 21 -17.66 4.36 14.39
CA ALA A 21 -17.71 3.76 15.74
C ALA A 21 -16.71 2.61 15.93
N ALA A 22 -16.51 1.79 14.92
CA ALA A 22 -15.54 0.68 14.97
C ALA A 22 -14.11 1.21 15.10
N GLY A 23 -13.75 2.25 14.35
CA GLY A 23 -12.43 2.90 14.45
C GLY A 23 -12.19 3.50 15.83
N ARG A 24 -13.18 4.17 16.42
CA ARG A 24 -13.07 4.70 17.80
C ARG A 24 -12.89 3.59 18.83
N ALA A 25 -13.61 2.47 18.69
CA ALA A 25 -13.47 1.32 19.59
C ALA A 25 -12.08 0.68 19.46
N PHE A 26 -11.58 0.55 18.22
CA PHE A 26 -10.21 0.06 17.97
C PHE A 26 -9.16 0.95 18.65
N VAL A 27 -9.21 2.26 18.44
CA VAL A 27 -8.30 3.23 19.07
C VAL A 27 -8.33 3.14 20.59
N ALA A 28 -9.52 3.06 21.19
CA ALA A 28 -9.67 2.92 22.63
C ALA A 28 -9.07 1.62 23.19
N GLY A 29 -9.04 0.55 22.40
CA GLY A 29 -8.47 -0.76 22.76
C GLY A 29 -6.95 -0.86 22.55
N LEU A 30 -6.32 0.05 21.80
CA LEU A 30 -4.90 -0.03 21.44
C LEU A 30 -3.94 -0.10 22.63
N PRO A 31 -4.11 0.67 23.73
CA PRO A 31 -3.19 0.58 24.88
C PRO A 31 -3.17 -0.80 25.51
N ASP A 32 -4.33 -1.42 25.68
CA ASP A 32 -4.46 -2.77 26.25
C ASP A 32 -3.92 -3.84 25.30
N LEU A 33 -4.19 -3.71 24.00
CA LEU A 33 -3.67 -4.61 22.99
C LEU A 33 -2.14 -4.53 22.95
N ALA A 34 -1.58 -3.33 22.93
CA ALA A 34 -0.13 -3.13 22.97
C ALA A 34 0.51 -3.76 24.21
N ALA A 35 -0.11 -3.56 25.39
CA ALA A 35 0.40 -4.14 26.63
C ALA A 35 0.46 -5.69 26.56
N ARG A 36 -0.60 -6.32 26.07
CA ARG A 36 -0.66 -7.79 25.86
C ARG A 36 0.40 -8.28 24.88
N CYS A 37 0.59 -7.58 23.75
CA CYS A 37 1.60 -7.98 22.76
C CYS A 37 3.03 -7.80 23.29
N LEU A 38 3.30 -6.70 24.01
CA LEU A 38 4.60 -6.47 24.66
C LEU A 38 4.94 -7.59 25.64
N GLU A 39 3.99 -7.99 26.49
CA GLU A 39 4.18 -9.09 27.44
C GLU A 39 4.36 -10.43 26.71
N ARG A 40 3.47 -10.76 25.77
CA ARG A 40 3.48 -12.02 25.04
C ARG A 40 4.78 -12.30 24.31
N TRP A 41 5.35 -11.27 23.68
CA TRP A 41 6.56 -11.40 22.88
C TRP A 41 7.84 -10.95 23.58
N GLY A 42 7.78 -10.62 24.89
CA GLY A 42 8.92 -10.15 25.67
C GLY A 42 9.55 -8.92 25.02
N LEU A 43 8.76 -7.88 24.83
CA LEU A 43 9.17 -6.65 24.14
C LEU A 43 9.23 -5.47 25.10
N ARG A 44 10.22 -4.60 24.91
CA ARG A 44 10.36 -3.34 25.62
C ARG A 44 10.24 -2.18 24.62
N PRO A 45 9.38 -1.17 24.87
CA PRO A 45 9.31 0.03 24.04
C PRO A 45 10.65 0.76 23.96
N ASP A 46 11.02 1.18 22.72
CA ASP A 46 12.31 1.79 22.38
C ASP A 46 12.16 3.06 21.55
N GLY A 47 11.16 3.86 21.85
CA GLY A 47 10.91 5.13 21.19
C GLY A 47 9.48 5.61 21.41
N PRO A 48 9.11 6.75 20.81
CA PRO A 48 7.74 7.22 20.76
C PRO A 48 6.88 6.33 19.84
N SER A 49 5.57 6.32 20.07
CA SER A 49 4.61 5.72 19.15
C SER A 49 4.65 6.45 17.80
N MET A 50 4.53 5.68 16.73
CA MET A 50 4.37 6.16 15.35
C MET A 50 3.04 5.66 14.81
N HIS A 51 2.60 6.20 13.71
CA HIS A 51 1.38 5.73 13.05
C HIS A 51 1.47 5.84 11.53
N GLY A 52 0.75 4.97 10.83
CA GLY A 52 0.33 5.16 9.46
C GLY A 52 -1.12 5.67 9.41
N MET A 53 -1.78 5.52 8.27
CA MET A 53 -3.18 5.89 8.11
C MET A 53 -4.10 5.09 9.06
N CYS A 54 -3.85 3.78 9.23
CA CYS A 54 -4.73 2.85 9.93
C CYS A 54 -4.06 2.04 11.03
N ALA A 55 -2.76 2.21 11.30
CA ALA A 55 -1.99 1.39 12.21
C ALA A 55 -1.23 2.21 13.24
N LEU A 56 -1.17 1.72 14.48
CA LEU A 56 -0.20 2.16 15.49
C LEU A 56 1.07 1.32 15.34
N VAL A 57 2.23 1.97 15.31
CA VAL A 57 3.53 1.30 15.24
C VAL A 57 4.38 1.69 16.45
N LEU A 58 4.80 0.71 17.21
CA LEU A 58 5.65 0.90 18.37
C LEU A 58 7.05 0.41 18.05
N PRO A 59 8.07 1.29 18.08
CA PRO A 59 9.45 0.87 18.11
C PRO A 59 9.71 0.07 19.39
N VAL A 60 10.24 -1.14 19.25
CA VAL A 60 10.51 -2.04 20.39
C VAL A 60 11.87 -2.68 20.28
N VAL A 61 12.34 -3.23 21.40
CA VAL A 61 13.49 -4.12 21.48
C VAL A 61 13.03 -5.44 22.07
N ARG A 62 13.43 -6.53 21.46
CA ARG A 62 13.20 -7.89 21.96
C ARG A 62 14.10 -8.14 23.17
N GLU A 63 13.53 -8.52 24.31
CA GLU A 63 14.28 -8.73 25.55
C GLU A 63 15.22 -9.95 25.46
N ALA A 64 14.86 -10.94 24.64
CA ALA A 64 15.60 -12.19 24.52
C ALA A 64 16.99 -12.03 23.88
N ASP A 65 17.13 -11.12 22.90
CA ASP A 65 18.37 -10.97 22.12
C ASP A 65 18.80 -9.52 21.90
N GLY A 66 18.03 -8.56 22.43
CA GLY A 66 18.33 -7.13 22.30
C GLY A 66 18.10 -6.56 20.89
N ARG A 67 17.50 -7.31 19.97
CA ARG A 67 17.28 -6.86 18.59
C ARG A 67 16.16 -5.84 18.49
N PRO A 68 16.35 -4.75 17.74
CA PRO A 68 15.28 -3.82 17.41
C PRO A 68 14.20 -4.49 16.55
N ALA A 69 12.94 -4.15 16.84
CA ALA A 69 11.79 -4.59 16.07
C ALA A 69 10.72 -3.46 16.03
N ALA A 70 9.69 -3.64 15.24
CA ALA A 70 8.52 -2.78 15.18
C ALA A 70 7.26 -3.60 15.46
N LEU A 71 6.49 -3.22 16.48
CA LEU A 71 5.18 -3.80 16.75
C LEU A 71 4.11 -2.99 16.03
N LYS A 72 3.47 -3.59 15.03
CA LYS A 72 2.38 -2.98 14.24
C LYS A 72 1.05 -3.50 14.75
N LEU A 73 0.16 -2.58 15.12
CA LEU A 73 -1.20 -2.85 15.58
C LEU A 73 -2.19 -2.19 14.63
N GLN A 74 -2.98 -2.97 13.93
CA GLN A 74 -3.97 -2.51 12.96
C GLN A 74 -5.27 -3.29 13.08
N ALA A 75 -6.38 -2.68 12.65
CA ALA A 75 -7.61 -3.44 12.47
C ALA A 75 -7.45 -4.42 11.29
N VAL A 76 -8.00 -5.62 11.46
CA VAL A 76 -8.01 -6.61 10.39
C VAL A 76 -9.25 -6.40 9.54
N ASP A 77 -9.05 -6.18 8.25
CA ASP A 77 -10.09 -6.05 7.24
C ASP A 77 -9.73 -6.83 5.96
N GLU A 78 -10.50 -6.68 4.89
CA GLU A 78 -10.26 -7.38 3.61
C GLU A 78 -8.88 -7.04 3.02
N GLU A 79 -8.36 -5.83 3.25
CA GLU A 79 -7.07 -5.38 2.69
C GLU A 79 -5.88 -5.85 3.51
N THR A 80 -6.01 -5.82 4.83
CA THR A 80 -4.91 -6.09 5.77
C THR A 80 -4.79 -7.56 6.17
N ALA A 81 -5.86 -8.35 6.06
CA ALA A 81 -5.87 -9.76 6.45
C ALA A 81 -4.81 -10.61 5.72
N GLY A 82 -4.47 -10.23 4.49
CA GLY A 82 -3.45 -10.92 3.68
C GLY A 82 -2.01 -10.55 4.01
N GLU A 83 -1.76 -9.47 4.76
CA GLU A 83 -0.41 -8.95 5.02
C GLU A 83 0.56 -10.00 5.59
N PRO A 84 0.22 -10.76 6.64
CA PRO A 84 1.15 -11.76 7.17
C PRO A 84 1.44 -12.91 6.19
N VAL A 85 0.52 -13.22 5.28
CA VAL A 85 0.72 -14.24 4.24
C VAL A 85 1.71 -13.74 3.20
N ALA A 86 1.54 -12.51 2.73
CA ALA A 86 2.43 -11.89 1.76
C ALA A 86 3.85 -11.68 2.31
N LEU A 87 3.98 -11.16 3.53
CA LEU A 87 5.28 -10.96 4.17
C LEU A 87 6.06 -12.27 4.33
N ARG A 88 5.37 -13.38 4.67
CA ARG A 88 6.00 -14.71 4.70
C ARG A 88 6.44 -15.17 3.31
N ALA A 89 5.63 -14.89 2.27
CA ALA A 89 5.98 -15.29 0.91
C ALA A 89 7.19 -14.53 0.37
N TRP A 90 7.31 -13.24 0.65
CA TRP A 90 8.47 -12.45 0.29
C TRP A 90 9.70 -12.77 1.16
N ALA A 91 9.51 -13.23 2.39
CA ALA A 91 10.57 -13.66 3.31
C ALA A 91 11.74 -12.66 3.43
N GLY A 92 11.44 -11.37 3.53
CA GLY A 92 12.43 -10.29 3.60
C GLY A 92 13.04 -9.88 2.25
N ALA A 93 12.70 -10.53 1.14
CA ALA A 93 13.23 -10.21 -0.18
C ALA A 93 12.52 -9.00 -0.81
N GLY A 94 12.93 -7.80 -0.43
CA GLY A 94 12.35 -6.55 -0.91
C GLY A 94 11.22 -5.98 -0.04
N ALA A 95 10.61 -6.79 0.83
CA ALA A 95 9.64 -6.35 1.84
C ALA A 95 10.19 -6.55 3.25
N VAL A 96 9.58 -5.86 4.22
CA VAL A 96 9.89 -5.98 5.65
C VAL A 96 9.71 -7.43 6.12
N GLU A 97 10.66 -7.91 6.94
CA GLU A 97 10.60 -9.26 7.49
C GLU A 97 9.53 -9.36 8.59
N LEU A 98 8.64 -10.34 8.46
CA LEU A 98 7.71 -10.71 9.51
C LEU A 98 8.41 -11.61 10.53
N LEU A 99 8.62 -11.11 11.74
CA LEU A 99 9.26 -11.84 12.83
C LEU A 99 8.25 -12.72 13.59
N ASP A 100 7.03 -12.20 13.81
CA ASP A 100 5.94 -12.93 14.44
C ASP A 100 4.58 -12.31 14.11
N HIS A 101 3.50 -13.05 14.35
CA HIS A 101 2.12 -12.63 14.07
C HIS A 101 1.17 -13.25 15.08
N ASP A 102 0.25 -12.43 15.59
CA ASP A 102 -0.87 -12.91 16.39
C ASP A 102 -2.16 -12.98 15.54
N PRO A 103 -2.60 -14.16 15.10
CA PRO A 103 -3.78 -14.30 14.25
C PRO A 103 -5.08 -13.83 14.91
N GLU A 104 -5.13 -13.80 16.26
CA GLU A 104 -6.33 -13.44 16.99
C GLU A 104 -6.56 -11.92 16.98
N SER A 105 -5.50 -11.14 17.16
CA SER A 105 -5.57 -9.68 17.17
C SER A 105 -5.15 -9.02 15.84
N GLY A 106 -4.49 -9.76 14.94
CA GLY A 106 -3.88 -9.21 13.74
C GLY A 106 -2.57 -8.43 13.99
N ALA A 107 -2.04 -8.44 15.22
CA ALA A 107 -0.80 -7.76 15.54
C ALA A 107 0.40 -8.42 14.84
N LEU A 108 1.31 -7.60 14.32
CA LEU A 108 2.52 -8.03 13.63
C LEU A 108 3.76 -7.57 14.38
N LEU A 109 4.72 -8.46 14.54
CA LEU A 109 6.07 -8.10 14.93
C LEU A 109 6.96 -8.14 13.68
N LEU A 110 7.52 -6.99 13.31
CA LEU A 110 8.28 -6.79 12.10
C LEU A 110 9.74 -6.45 12.43
N GLU A 111 10.66 -6.69 11.50
CA GLU A 111 11.98 -6.07 11.58
C GLU A 111 11.84 -4.54 11.65
N ARG A 112 12.78 -3.87 12.34
CA ARG A 112 12.78 -2.41 12.42
C ARG A 112 13.60 -1.83 11.29
N LEU A 113 12.98 -1.01 10.45
CA LEU A 113 13.65 -0.23 9.42
C LEU A 113 14.10 1.13 9.96
N ASP A 114 14.80 1.92 9.16
CA ASP A 114 15.18 3.28 9.51
C ASP A 114 14.05 4.26 9.18
N GLU A 115 13.19 4.50 10.14
CA GLU A 115 12.02 5.36 10.05
C GLU A 115 12.32 6.83 9.71
N ARG A 116 13.60 7.24 9.81
CA ARG A 116 14.06 8.60 9.49
C ARG A 116 14.48 8.73 8.02
N ARG A 117 14.50 7.64 7.30
CA ARG A 117 14.97 7.59 5.92
C ARG A 117 13.94 6.92 5.00
N PRO A 118 12.76 7.57 4.79
CA PRO A 118 11.85 7.16 3.74
C PRO A 118 12.45 7.51 2.36
N LEU A 119 12.05 6.76 1.35
CA LEU A 119 12.51 7.02 -0.02
C LEU A 119 12.00 8.38 -0.54
N SER A 120 10.85 8.85 -0.04
CA SER A 120 10.32 10.20 -0.31
C SER A 120 11.17 11.35 0.27
N GLY A 121 12.07 11.07 1.19
CA GLY A 121 12.76 12.05 2.05
C GLY A 121 14.02 12.69 1.47
N GLY A 122 14.06 13.08 0.20
CA GLY A 122 15.16 13.92 -0.33
C GLY A 122 16.09 13.24 -1.32
N THR A 123 15.67 12.15 -1.89
CA THR A 123 16.32 11.51 -3.05
C THR A 123 15.89 12.23 -4.34
N ASP A 124 16.78 12.29 -5.33
CA ASP A 124 16.40 12.71 -6.69
C ASP A 124 15.24 11.81 -7.19
N VAL A 125 14.23 12.42 -7.80
CA VAL A 125 13.02 11.70 -8.23
C VAL A 125 13.36 10.56 -9.18
N ARG A 126 14.33 10.73 -10.06
CA ARG A 126 14.76 9.69 -11.01
C ARG A 126 15.40 8.51 -10.29
N GLU A 127 16.22 8.79 -9.29
CA GLU A 127 16.81 7.77 -8.42
C GLU A 127 15.69 7.06 -7.62
N ALA A 128 14.75 7.80 -7.05
CA ALA A 128 13.64 7.23 -6.29
C ALA A 128 12.76 6.31 -7.14
N VAL A 129 12.43 6.70 -8.37
CA VAL A 129 11.69 5.84 -9.33
C VAL A 129 12.46 4.55 -9.65
N GLY A 130 13.78 4.66 -9.88
CA GLY A 130 14.63 3.49 -10.13
C GLY A 130 14.68 2.54 -8.94
N VAL A 131 14.78 3.07 -7.71
CA VAL A 131 14.76 2.27 -6.48
C VAL A 131 13.40 1.59 -6.32
N LEU A 132 12.29 2.34 -6.43
CA LEU A 132 10.93 1.81 -6.30
C LEU A 132 10.67 0.72 -7.35
N GLY A 133 11.02 0.95 -8.62
CA GLY A 133 10.91 -0.04 -9.68
C GLY A 133 11.70 -1.32 -9.38
N GLY A 134 12.93 -1.18 -8.87
CA GLY A 134 13.73 -2.32 -8.45
C GLY A 134 13.16 -3.09 -7.24
N VAL A 135 12.48 -2.40 -6.30
CA VAL A 135 11.76 -3.05 -5.21
C VAL A 135 10.54 -3.79 -5.76
N LEU A 136 9.69 -3.13 -6.55
CA LEU A 136 8.52 -3.75 -7.19
C LEU A 136 8.90 -4.99 -8.00
N ALA A 137 9.95 -4.92 -8.82
CA ALA A 137 10.38 -6.05 -9.63
C ALA A 137 10.70 -7.30 -8.78
N ARG A 138 11.28 -7.11 -7.59
CA ARG A 138 11.52 -8.22 -6.66
C ARG A 138 10.21 -8.77 -6.06
N LEU A 139 9.29 -7.89 -5.70
CA LEU A 139 8.02 -8.29 -5.08
C LEU A 139 7.13 -9.06 -6.05
N VAL A 140 6.93 -8.54 -7.26
CA VAL A 140 6.07 -9.19 -8.27
C VAL A 140 6.68 -10.42 -8.92
N ALA A 141 7.97 -10.71 -8.68
CA ALA A 141 8.58 -11.96 -9.12
C ALA A 141 8.01 -13.18 -8.36
N VAL A 142 7.41 -12.96 -7.18
CA VAL A 142 6.84 -14.01 -6.33
C VAL A 142 5.42 -14.35 -6.82
N PRO A 143 5.09 -15.63 -7.05
CA PRO A 143 3.71 -16.05 -7.28
C PRO A 143 2.86 -15.80 -6.03
N ALA A 144 1.60 -15.41 -6.25
CA ALA A 144 0.69 -15.16 -5.13
C ALA A 144 0.36 -16.47 -4.39
N PRO A 145 0.49 -16.49 -3.05
CA PRO A 145 -0.03 -17.60 -2.25
C PRO A 145 -1.54 -17.76 -2.39
N GLU A 146 -2.03 -18.99 -2.20
CA GLU A 146 -3.48 -19.26 -2.12
C GLU A 146 -4.13 -18.50 -0.94
N GLY A 147 -5.40 -18.18 -1.11
CA GLY A 147 -6.22 -17.56 -0.05
C GLY A 147 -6.14 -16.01 0.01
N LEU A 148 -5.34 -15.38 -0.82
CA LEU A 148 -5.39 -13.93 -1.00
C LEU A 148 -6.59 -13.52 -1.84
N ARG A 149 -7.08 -12.30 -1.64
CA ARG A 149 -8.01 -11.67 -2.58
C ARG A 149 -7.37 -11.56 -3.95
N THR A 150 -8.17 -11.50 -5.01
CA THR A 150 -7.68 -11.50 -6.39
C THR A 150 -8.04 -10.21 -7.10
N LEU A 151 -7.17 -9.77 -8.00
CA LEU A 151 -7.44 -8.63 -8.88
C LEU A 151 -8.70 -8.87 -9.72
N GLY A 152 -8.92 -10.11 -10.18
CA GLY A 152 -10.14 -10.45 -10.91
C GLY A 152 -11.41 -10.15 -10.11
N GLY A 153 -11.46 -10.55 -8.83
CA GLY A 153 -12.60 -10.26 -7.96
C GLY A 153 -12.77 -8.77 -7.65
N VAL A 154 -11.65 -8.01 -7.51
CA VAL A 154 -11.70 -6.56 -7.35
C VAL A 154 -12.28 -5.89 -8.59
N VAL A 155 -11.78 -6.25 -9.76
CA VAL A 155 -12.19 -5.66 -11.05
C VAL A 155 -13.63 -6.00 -11.40
N GLU A 156 -14.09 -7.21 -11.11
CA GLU A 156 -15.49 -7.60 -11.30
C GLU A 156 -16.44 -6.65 -10.53
N ARG A 157 -16.14 -6.41 -9.24
CA ARG A 157 -16.91 -5.46 -8.41
C ARG A 157 -16.84 -4.03 -8.95
N MET A 158 -15.63 -3.57 -9.31
CA MET A 158 -15.43 -2.22 -9.89
C MET A 158 -16.24 -2.01 -11.16
N LEU A 159 -16.16 -2.95 -12.10
CA LEU A 159 -16.86 -2.85 -13.38
C LEU A 159 -18.38 -2.97 -13.23
N ALA A 160 -18.87 -3.73 -12.24
CA ALA A 160 -20.29 -3.81 -11.92
C ALA A 160 -20.81 -2.49 -11.33
N ALA A 161 -20.05 -1.87 -10.41
CA ALA A 161 -20.44 -0.61 -9.77
C ALA A 161 -20.28 0.62 -10.69
N ALA A 162 -19.31 0.60 -11.62
CA ALA A 162 -18.92 1.77 -12.41
C ALA A 162 -20.08 2.53 -13.08
N PRO A 163 -21.09 1.88 -13.73
CA PRO A 163 -22.15 2.62 -14.41
C PRO A 163 -22.97 3.54 -13.49
N GLU A 164 -23.28 3.06 -12.28
CA GLU A 164 -24.07 3.81 -11.30
C GLU A 164 -23.22 4.83 -10.56
N THR A 165 -22.02 4.43 -10.10
CA THR A 165 -21.12 5.28 -9.32
C THR A 165 -20.56 6.43 -10.16
N VAL A 166 -20.17 6.20 -11.41
CA VAL A 166 -19.71 7.27 -12.33
C VAL A 166 -20.79 8.32 -12.55
N ALA A 167 -22.07 7.93 -12.56
CA ALA A 167 -23.18 8.87 -12.71
C ALA A 167 -23.33 9.86 -11.55
N LEU A 168 -22.75 9.57 -10.38
CA LEU A 168 -22.74 10.46 -9.21
C LEU A 168 -21.83 11.67 -9.39
N LEU A 169 -20.80 11.57 -10.24
CA LEU A 169 -19.92 12.71 -10.53
C LEU A 169 -20.68 13.83 -11.24
N ALA A 170 -20.49 15.06 -10.79
CA ALA A 170 -21.14 16.24 -11.38
C ALA A 170 -20.53 16.62 -12.73
N ASP A 171 -19.21 16.45 -12.91
CA ASP A 171 -18.47 16.86 -14.09
C ASP A 171 -18.56 15.83 -15.23
N ALA A 172 -19.02 16.28 -16.41
CA ALA A 172 -19.19 15.40 -17.58
C ALA A 172 -17.84 14.93 -18.16
N THR A 173 -16.78 15.70 -17.98
CA THR A 173 -15.42 15.34 -18.43
C THR A 173 -14.87 14.21 -17.57
N ASP A 174 -15.04 14.31 -16.25
CA ASP A 174 -14.62 13.29 -15.31
C ASP A 174 -15.40 11.98 -15.52
N ARG A 175 -16.72 12.06 -15.74
CA ARG A 175 -17.54 10.88 -16.10
C ARG A 175 -17.01 10.18 -17.36
N ARG A 176 -16.69 10.95 -18.40
CA ARG A 176 -16.13 10.37 -19.65
C ARG A 176 -14.77 9.74 -19.41
N LEU A 177 -13.91 10.40 -18.63
CA LEU A 177 -12.58 9.90 -18.30
C LEU A 177 -12.64 8.56 -17.56
N LEU A 178 -13.50 8.43 -16.55
CA LEU A 178 -13.71 7.15 -15.86
C LEU A 178 -14.35 6.08 -16.75
N ALA A 179 -15.24 6.46 -17.67
CA ALA A 179 -15.77 5.51 -18.64
C ALA A 179 -14.68 4.96 -19.57
N ASP A 180 -13.72 5.81 -20.00
CA ASP A 180 -12.57 5.38 -20.79
C ASP A 180 -11.63 4.47 -19.97
N CYS A 181 -11.39 4.78 -18.68
CA CYS A 181 -10.65 3.90 -17.78
C CYS A 181 -11.35 2.53 -17.63
N ALA A 182 -12.66 2.52 -17.43
CA ALA A 182 -13.43 1.29 -17.35
C ALA A 182 -13.41 0.47 -18.67
N ALA A 183 -13.38 1.14 -19.82
CA ALA A 183 -13.25 0.48 -21.12
C ALA A 183 -11.89 -0.20 -21.24
N ALA A 184 -10.78 0.50 -20.88
CA ALA A 184 -9.45 -0.07 -20.92
C ALA A 184 -9.32 -1.31 -20.00
N VAL A 185 -9.87 -1.25 -18.78
CA VAL A 185 -9.86 -2.39 -17.85
C VAL A 185 -10.62 -3.59 -18.40
N ARG A 186 -11.77 -3.38 -19.09
CA ARG A 186 -12.55 -4.49 -19.66
C ARG A 186 -11.76 -5.30 -20.68
N GLU A 187 -10.83 -4.68 -21.40
CA GLU A 187 -10.01 -5.36 -22.41
C GLU A 187 -9.04 -6.37 -21.78
N VAL A 188 -8.60 -6.13 -20.53
CA VAL A 188 -7.61 -6.95 -19.83
C VAL A 188 -8.19 -7.77 -18.68
N ALA A 189 -9.43 -7.54 -18.29
CA ALA A 189 -10.07 -8.16 -17.12
C ALA A 189 -10.16 -9.69 -17.20
N GLY A 190 -10.13 -10.28 -18.40
CA GLY A 190 -10.16 -11.74 -18.61
C GLY A 190 -8.87 -12.45 -18.15
N GLU A 191 -7.79 -11.72 -17.96
CA GLU A 191 -6.48 -12.25 -17.58
C GLU A 191 -5.88 -11.43 -16.41
N PRO A 192 -6.44 -11.53 -15.20
CA PRO A 192 -6.06 -10.66 -14.08
C PRO A 192 -4.67 -10.94 -13.49
N GLY A 193 -3.99 -12.00 -13.92
CA GLY A 193 -2.67 -12.39 -13.42
C GLY A 193 -2.70 -13.15 -12.09
N ASP A 194 -1.51 -13.60 -11.66
CA ASP A 194 -1.32 -14.47 -10.51
C ASP A 194 -0.10 -14.11 -9.64
N ARG A 195 0.45 -12.92 -9.85
CA ARG A 195 1.60 -12.45 -9.07
C ARG A 195 1.17 -11.88 -7.73
N LEU A 196 2.07 -12.00 -6.74
CA LEU A 196 1.86 -11.37 -5.44
C LEU A 196 2.12 -9.87 -5.57
N LEU A 197 1.05 -9.08 -5.43
CA LEU A 197 1.10 -7.64 -5.52
C LEU A 197 1.14 -7.02 -4.12
N HIS A 198 1.84 -5.89 -4.01
CA HIS A 198 1.85 -5.04 -2.82
C HIS A 198 0.60 -4.15 -2.75
N TRP A 199 0.14 -3.70 -3.91
CA TRP A 199 -0.99 -2.83 -4.19
C TRP A 199 -0.85 -1.38 -3.75
N ASP A 200 -0.05 -1.06 -2.76
CA ASP A 200 0.05 0.29 -2.19
C ASP A 200 1.51 0.77 -2.08
N LEU A 201 2.36 0.37 -3.03
CA LEU A 201 3.77 0.75 -2.97
C LEU A 201 4.00 2.14 -3.55
N HIS A 202 4.20 3.11 -2.68
CA HIS A 202 4.63 4.46 -2.97
C HIS A 202 5.91 4.80 -2.19
N TYR A 203 6.49 5.99 -2.42
CA TYR A 203 7.80 6.33 -1.88
C TYR A 203 7.85 6.41 -0.35
N ASP A 204 6.71 6.72 0.32
CA ASP A 204 6.64 6.72 1.79
C ASP A 204 6.57 5.29 2.38
N ASN A 205 6.13 4.30 1.58
CA ASN A 205 6.09 2.89 1.97
C ASN A 205 7.38 2.14 1.66
N ILE A 206 8.49 2.86 1.43
CA ILE A 206 9.83 2.30 1.26
C ILE A 206 10.76 3.02 2.22
N LEU A 207 11.38 2.26 3.14
CA LEU A 207 12.36 2.77 4.10
C LEU A 207 13.74 2.14 3.86
N ALA A 208 14.77 2.86 4.28
CA ALA A 208 16.11 2.30 4.31
C ALA A 208 16.22 1.19 5.36
N GLY A 209 16.94 0.13 5.01
CA GLY A 209 17.32 -0.93 5.95
C GLY A 209 18.35 -0.45 6.96
N ARG A 210 18.34 -1.02 8.16
CA ARG A 210 19.27 -0.69 9.24
C ARG A 210 20.54 -1.52 9.13
N ALA A 211 21.69 -0.88 9.38
CA ALA A 211 22.99 -1.55 9.35
C ALA A 211 23.10 -2.63 10.44
N GLU A 212 22.51 -2.39 11.61
CA GLU A 212 22.51 -3.32 12.74
C GLU A 212 21.74 -4.62 12.45
N ALA A 213 20.78 -4.56 11.48
CA ALA A 213 20.06 -5.73 10.99
C ALA A 213 20.75 -6.41 9.79
N GLY A 214 21.93 -5.92 9.36
CA GLY A 214 22.61 -6.44 8.18
C GLY A 214 22.03 -5.95 6.86
N ARG A 215 21.13 -4.94 6.87
CA ARG A 215 20.39 -4.42 5.71
C ARG A 215 20.92 -3.07 5.21
N ALA A 216 22.17 -2.74 5.52
CA ALA A 216 22.77 -1.47 5.11
C ALA A 216 22.72 -1.27 3.58
N GLY A 217 22.19 -0.13 3.15
CA GLY A 217 22.08 0.22 1.72
C GLY A 217 20.90 -0.43 0.99
N GLU A 218 20.09 -1.23 1.66
CA GLU A 218 18.84 -1.76 1.09
C GLU A 218 17.69 -0.78 1.25
N TRP A 219 16.80 -0.77 0.26
CA TRP A 219 15.50 -0.14 0.32
C TRP A 219 14.43 -1.23 0.40
N ILE A 220 13.50 -1.09 1.37
CA ILE A 220 12.62 -2.16 1.82
C ILE A 220 11.19 -1.64 1.88
N ALA A 221 10.27 -2.36 1.22
CA ALA A 221 8.84 -2.06 1.23
C ALA A 221 8.18 -2.46 2.55
N LEU A 222 7.18 -1.70 2.96
CA LEU A 222 6.37 -1.94 4.15
C LEU A 222 4.88 -1.65 3.85
N ASP A 223 4.00 -2.08 4.75
CA ASP A 223 2.55 -1.81 4.72
C ASP A 223 1.82 -2.34 3.47
N PRO A 224 2.04 -3.59 3.04
CA PRO A 224 1.34 -4.13 1.89
C PRO A 224 -0.14 -4.35 2.17
N LYS A 225 -0.97 -4.20 1.11
CA LYS A 225 -2.38 -4.58 1.05
C LYS A 225 -2.56 -5.67 -0.01
N PRO A 226 -2.03 -6.87 0.22
CA PRO A 226 -1.68 -7.80 -0.84
C PRO A 226 -2.89 -8.39 -1.55
N LEU A 227 -2.70 -8.66 -2.83
CA LEU A 227 -3.62 -9.42 -3.65
C LEU A 227 -2.87 -10.22 -4.74
N ALA A 228 -3.55 -11.21 -5.33
CA ALA A 228 -3.06 -11.92 -6.50
C ALA A 228 -3.49 -11.19 -7.76
N GLY A 229 -2.54 -10.80 -8.64
CA GLY A 229 -2.90 -10.03 -9.81
C GLY A 229 -1.78 -9.79 -10.83
N ASP A 230 -2.09 -8.88 -11.75
CA ASP A 230 -1.19 -8.43 -12.80
C ASP A 230 -0.29 -7.29 -12.29
N PRO A 231 1.03 -7.34 -12.50
CA PRO A 231 1.96 -6.30 -12.04
C PRO A 231 1.67 -4.90 -12.60
N GLY A 232 1.00 -4.76 -13.73
CA GLY A 232 0.59 -3.44 -14.26
C GLY A 232 -0.36 -2.67 -13.32
N PHE A 233 -1.00 -3.35 -12.37
CA PHE A 233 -1.85 -2.71 -11.37
C PHE A 233 -1.08 -2.02 -10.24
N GLU A 234 0.24 -2.28 -10.12
CA GLU A 234 1.14 -1.72 -9.11
C GLU A 234 1.65 -0.30 -9.41
N LEU A 235 1.51 0.18 -10.66
CA LEU A 235 2.26 1.36 -11.11
C LEU A 235 1.66 2.68 -10.60
N PHE A 236 0.36 2.73 -10.40
CA PHE A 236 -0.36 3.95 -10.05
C PHE A 236 0.13 4.63 -8.76
N PRO A 237 0.36 3.95 -7.62
CA PRO A 237 0.79 4.63 -6.39
C PRO A 237 2.08 5.42 -6.54
N ALA A 238 3.00 4.95 -7.39
CA ALA A 238 4.24 5.65 -7.68
C ALA A 238 4.09 6.84 -8.66
N LEU A 239 2.98 6.90 -9.39
CA LEU A 239 2.64 8.05 -10.24
C LEU A 239 1.89 9.14 -9.45
N ASP A 240 1.09 8.73 -8.47
CA ASP A 240 0.27 9.60 -7.64
C ASP A 240 1.06 10.25 -6.50
N ASN A 241 1.84 9.46 -5.78
CA ASN A 241 2.70 9.99 -4.70
C ASN A 241 3.84 10.84 -5.27
N LEU A 242 4.06 12.02 -4.71
CA LEU A 242 4.96 13.04 -5.26
C LEU A 242 4.60 13.39 -6.71
N PHE A 243 3.32 13.61 -6.97
CA PHE A 243 2.76 13.86 -8.29
C PHE A 243 3.46 15.02 -9.03
N ASP A 244 3.80 14.75 -10.28
CA ASP A 244 4.27 15.73 -11.26
C ASP A 244 3.71 15.37 -12.64
N ALA A 245 2.85 16.23 -13.19
CA ALA A 245 2.17 16.00 -14.45
C ALA A 245 3.11 15.77 -15.64
N ASP A 246 4.25 16.43 -15.67
CA ASP A 246 5.22 16.33 -16.78
C ASP A 246 6.05 15.04 -16.70
N GLU A 247 6.09 14.40 -15.54
CA GLU A 247 6.83 13.16 -15.33
C GLU A 247 5.99 11.89 -15.41
N VAL A 248 4.67 11.97 -15.44
CA VAL A 248 3.76 10.80 -15.43
C VAL A 248 4.15 9.74 -16.46
N VAL A 249 4.32 10.13 -17.73
CA VAL A 249 4.63 9.20 -18.82
C VAL A 249 6.01 8.60 -18.64
N TRP A 250 6.99 9.44 -18.30
CA TRP A 250 8.35 8.96 -18.06
C TRP A 250 8.42 7.98 -16.88
N ARG A 251 7.77 8.30 -15.73
CA ARG A 251 7.70 7.40 -14.58
C ARG A 251 7.03 6.08 -14.94
N PHE A 252 5.92 6.14 -15.66
CA PHE A 252 5.21 4.96 -16.13
C PHE A 252 6.12 4.08 -17.01
N ASP A 253 6.84 4.68 -17.98
CA ASP A 253 7.75 3.94 -18.86
C ASP A 253 8.93 3.34 -18.08
N ALA A 254 9.54 4.09 -17.16
CA ALA A 254 10.62 3.59 -16.32
C ALA A 254 10.19 2.41 -15.43
N LEU A 255 8.98 2.47 -14.87
CA LEU A 255 8.43 1.38 -14.04
C LEU A 255 8.06 0.16 -14.87
N THR A 256 7.46 0.32 -16.06
CA THR A 256 7.16 -0.80 -16.96
C THR A 256 8.44 -1.50 -17.42
N GLU A 257 9.49 -0.75 -17.73
CA GLU A 257 10.82 -1.31 -18.05
C GLU A 257 11.39 -2.09 -16.85
N ALA A 258 11.38 -1.51 -15.65
CA ALA A 258 11.90 -2.14 -14.44
C ALA A 258 11.19 -3.48 -14.11
N LEU A 259 9.89 -3.58 -14.41
CA LEU A 259 9.08 -4.78 -14.18
C LEU A 259 9.10 -5.76 -15.37
N GLY A 260 9.76 -5.41 -16.49
CA GLY A 260 9.75 -6.20 -17.70
C GLY A 260 8.39 -6.25 -18.41
N LEU A 261 7.58 -5.20 -18.25
CA LEU A 261 6.24 -5.05 -18.85
C LEU A 261 6.25 -4.22 -20.15
N ASP A 262 7.40 -3.77 -20.59
CA ASP A 262 7.59 -2.96 -21.79
C ASP A 262 7.13 -3.67 -23.07
N HIS A 263 7.20 -5.01 -23.11
CA HIS A 263 6.70 -5.83 -24.21
C HIS A 263 5.16 -5.86 -24.31
N ASP A 264 4.44 -5.50 -23.23
CA ASP A 264 2.97 -5.39 -23.18
C ASP A 264 2.53 -4.09 -22.47
N ARG A 265 3.12 -2.98 -22.91
CA ARG A 265 2.91 -1.64 -22.32
C ARG A 265 1.44 -1.22 -22.32
N GLU A 266 0.68 -1.62 -23.33
CA GLU A 266 -0.76 -1.30 -23.40
C GLU A 266 -1.57 -2.01 -22.31
N ARG A 267 -1.22 -3.26 -22.01
CA ARG A 267 -1.81 -4.00 -20.90
C ARG A 267 -1.46 -3.36 -19.54
N ALA A 268 -0.18 -3.00 -19.32
CA ALA A 268 0.24 -2.29 -18.12
C ALA A 268 -0.49 -0.96 -17.96
N ARG A 269 -0.67 -0.22 -19.05
CA ARG A 269 -1.46 1.02 -19.09
C ARG A 269 -2.92 0.79 -18.70
N ALA A 270 -3.55 -0.24 -19.25
CA ALA A 270 -4.95 -0.57 -18.96
C ALA A 270 -5.13 -0.90 -17.45
N TRP A 271 -4.21 -1.66 -16.87
CA TRP A 271 -4.23 -1.95 -15.43
C TRP A 271 -3.98 -0.72 -14.57
N THR A 272 -3.05 0.16 -14.96
CA THR A 272 -2.81 1.44 -14.26
C THR A 272 -4.06 2.34 -14.31
N LEU A 273 -4.75 2.42 -15.46
CA LEU A 273 -6.04 3.11 -15.57
C LEU A 273 -7.13 2.47 -14.70
N GLY A 274 -7.04 1.18 -14.45
CA GLY A 274 -7.90 0.47 -13.49
C GLY A 274 -7.77 1.01 -12.07
N ARG A 275 -6.59 1.42 -11.65
CA ARG A 275 -6.38 2.07 -10.35
C ARG A 275 -7.00 3.48 -10.33
N VAL A 276 -6.89 4.24 -11.41
CA VAL A 276 -7.59 5.53 -11.53
C VAL A 276 -9.10 5.33 -11.43
N LEU A 277 -9.65 4.32 -12.12
CA LEU A 277 -11.06 3.96 -12.00
C LEU A 277 -11.44 3.67 -10.54
N GLN A 278 -10.68 2.84 -9.86
CA GLN A 278 -10.93 2.47 -8.46
C GLN A 278 -11.00 3.70 -7.54
N HIS A 279 -9.99 4.56 -7.60
CA HIS A 279 -9.96 5.79 -6.80
C HIS A 279 -11.10 6.75 -7.17
N GLY A 280 -11.45 6.82 -8.45
CA GLY A 280 -12.58 7.63 -8.90
C GLY A 280 -13.93 7.12 -8.42
N LEU A 281 -14.11 5.80 -8.31
CA LEU A 281 -15.31 5.21 -7.72
C LEU A 281 -15.39 5.53 -6.23
N TRP A 282 -14.31 5.37 -5.49
CA TRP A 282 -14.27 5.73 -4.07
C TRP A 282 -14.58 7.21 -3.83
N ALA A 283 -13.97 8.12 -4.59
CA ALA A 283 -14.25 9.56 -4.49
C ALA A 283 -15.75 9.87 -4.73
N ALA A 284 -16.36 9.23 -5.73
CA ALA A 284 -17.78 9.40 -6.00
C ALA A 284 -18.68 8.83 -4.89
N GLU A 285 -18.35 7.67 -4.32
CA GLU A 285 -19.05 7.07 -3.18
C GLU A 285 -18.93 7.91 -1.92
N ASP A 286 -17.80 8.57 -1.70
CA ASP A 286 -17.57 9.53 -0.61
C ASP A 286 -18.29 10.88 -0.83
N GLY A 287 -18.99 11.03 -1.94
CA GLY A 287 -19.77 12.23 -2.27
C GLY A 287 -18.94 13.35 -2.90
N GLU A 288 -17.72 13.07 -3.34
CA GLU A 288 -16.92 14.01 -4.12
C GLU A 288 -17.50 14.10 -5.54
N GLY A 289 -17.98 15.27 -5.92
CA GLY A 289 -18.60 15.47 -7.23
C GLY A 289 -17.61 15.51 -8.41
N ARG A 290 -16.31 15.37 -8.15
CA ARG A 290 -15.21 15.44 -9.13
C ARG A 290 -14.11 14.44 -8.78
N LEU A 291 -13.34 14.08 -9.80
CA LEU A 291 -12.10 13.34 -9.60
C LEU A 291 -11.03 14.22 -8.93
N PRO A 292 -10.16 13.63 -8.09
CA PRO A 292 -8.93 14.31 -7.69
C PRO A 292 -8.16 14.78 -8.94
N PRO A 293 -7.70 16.06 -8.97
CA PRO A 293 -7.05 16.62 -10.16
C PRO A 293 -5.87 15.81 -10.67
N ASP A 294 -5.06 15.29 -9.76
CA ASP A 294 -3.85 14.52 -10.07
C ASP A 294 -4.22 13.17 -10.71
N HIS A 295 -5.22 12.48 -10.18
CA HIS A 295 -5.73 11.23 -10.78
C HIS A 295 -6.30 11.45 -12.19
N ALA A 296 -7.05 12.55 -12.37
CA ALA A 296 -7.58 12.90 -13.69
C ALA A 296 -6.45 13.20 -14.68
N GLU A 297 -5.38 13.87 -14.23
CA GLU A 297 -4.23 14.17 -15.10
C GLU A 297 -3.42 12.92 -15.43
N ILE A 298 -3.17 12.02 -14.47
CA ILE A 298 -2.55 10.72 -14.71
C ILE A 298 -3.31 9.97 -15.81
N ALA A 299 -4.64 9.89 -15.70
CA ALA A 299 -5.44 9.23 -16.72
C ALA A 299 -5.32 9.88 -18.09
N ARG A 300 -5.38 11.24 -18.17
CA ARG A 300 -5.23 11.95 -19.45
C ARG A 300 -3.89 11.67 -20.10
N ARG A 301 -2.79 11.77 -19.35
CA ARG A 301 -1.44 11.51 -19.86
C ARG A 301 -1.30 10.07 -20.36
N LEU A 302 -1.81 9.10 -19.63
CA LEU A 302 -1.77 7.69 -20.04
C LEU A 302 -2.70 7.41 -21.25
N LEU A 303 -3.78 8.15 -21.43
CA LEU A 303 -4.66 8.07 -22.60
C LEU A 303 -4.16 8.91 -23.81
N GLY A 304 -3.04 9.64 -23.67
CA GLY A 304 -2.49 10.48 -24.73
C GLY A 304 -3.30 11.75 -25.02
N ARG A 305 -3.90 12.34 -24.00
CA ARG A 305 -4.76 13.54 -24.10
C ARG A 305 -4.24 14.72 -23.30
#